data_bba7eecbf3ca516ada25c6cdd2b9b30e
#
_entry.id   bba7eecbf3ca516ada25c6cdd2b9b30e
#
_cell.length_a   1.000
_cell.length_b   1.000
_cell.length_c   1.000
_cell.angle_alpha   90.00
_cell.angle_beta   90.00
_cell.angle_gamma   90.00
#
_symmetry.space_group_name_H-M   'P 1'
#
loop_
_entity.id
_entity.type
_entity.pdbx_description
1 polymer ?
#
loop_
_entity_poly.entity_id
_entity_poly.type
_entity_poly.pdbx_seq_one_letter_code
_entity_poly.pdbx_strand_id
1 'polypeptide(L)'
;GEIKMKEFKYTIKDELGIHARPAGLLVKEAAAFPCKVAIEKGGKEVDAKRILGVMGLGVKCGEEITLRTDGDQEDTAMETLSKFLETNL
;
A
#
# COMPACT_ATOMS: atom_id res chain seq x y z
N GLY A 1 18.10 18.38 -0.20
CA GLY A 1 18.39 16.98 -0.31
C GLY A 1 17.55 16.29 -1.35
N GLU A 2 17.98 15.13 -1.70
CA GLU A 2 17.24 14.33 -2.68
C GLU A 2 16.01 13.69 -2.04
N ILE A 3 14.93 13.69 -2.81
CA ILE A 3 13.73 12.97 -2.42
C ILE A 3 13.96 11.50 -2.78
N LYS A 4 13.89 10.64 -1.78
CA LYS A 4 14.13 9.21 -1.99
C LYS A 4 12.87 8.36 -1.93
N MET A 5 11.72 9.01 -1.96
CA MET A 5 10.44 8.33 -1.93
C MET A 5 10.19 7.54 -3.20
N LYS A 6 9.69 6.32 -3.06
CA LYS A 6 9.27 5.48 -4.17
C LYS A 6 7.76 5.47 -4.25
N GLU A 7 7.23 5.43 -5.45
CA GLU A 7 5.78 5.39 -5.69
C GLU A 7 5.43 4.30 -6.69
N PHE A 8 4.28 3.67 -6.48
CA PHE A 8 3.74 2.67 -7.40
C PHE A 8 2.23 2.82 -7.45
N LYS A 9 1.71 3.06 -8.65
CA LYS A 9 0.27 3.18 -8.85
C LYS A 9 -0.29 1.83 -9.31
N TYR A 10 -1.39 1.42 -8.70
CA TYR A 10 -1.98 0.13 -8.99
C TYR A 10 -3.50 0.21 -8.98
N THR A 11 -4.13 -0.40 -9.98
CA THR A 11 -5.58 -0.49 -10.05
C THR A 11 -6.03 -1.80 -9.43
N ILE A 12 -6.90 -1.74 -8.45
CA ILE A 12 -7.37 -2.91 -7.72
C ILE A 12 -8.24 -3.77 -8.64
N LYS A 13 -7.91 -5.05 -8.71
CA LYS A 13 -8.62 -6.02 -9.55
C LYS A 13 -9.48 -6.98 -8.75
N ASP A 14 -9.28 -7.07 -7.44
CA ASP A 14 -10.07 -7.91 -6.56
C ASP A 14 -11.52 -7.39 -6.53
N GLU A 15 -12.49 -8.27 -6.77
CA GLU A 15 -13.91 -7.91 -6.81
C GLU A 15 -14.39 -7.22 -5.54
N LEU A 16 -13.82 -7.57 -4.40
CA LEU A 16 -14.19 -6.99 -3.11
C LEU A 16 -13.37 -5.76 -2.75
N GLY A 17 -12.42 -5.37 -3.62
CA GLY A 17 -11.52 -4.26 -3.31
C GLY A 17 -10.55 -4.63 -2.21
N ILE A 18 -10.14 -3.63 -1.43
CA ILE A 18 -9.27 -3.90 -0.28
C ILE A 18 -10.15 -4.22 0.92
N HIS A 19 -10.48 -5.49 1.07
CA HIS A 19 -11.28 -5.98 2.20
C HIS A 19 -10.37 -6.51 3.33
N ALA A 20 -10.99 -7.02 4.40
CA ALA A 20 -10.27 -7.30 5.65
C ALA A 20 -9.06 -8.23 5.50
N ARG A 21 -9.19 -9.33 4.76
CA ARG A 21 -8.10 -10.30 4.64
C ARG A 21 -6.86 -9.72 3.95
N PRO A 22 -6.97 -9.17 2.71
CA PRO A 22 -5.80 -8.59 2.07
C PRO A 22 -5.31 -7.34 2.79
N ALA A 23 -6.19 -6.57 3.42
CA ALA A 23 -5.75 -5.42 4.21
C ALA A 23 -4.85 -5.85 5.37
N GLY A 24 -5.25 -6.91 6.08
CA GLY A 24 -4.45 -7.46 7.17
C GLY A 24 -3.10 -7.98 6.71
N LEU A 25 -3.07 -8.66 5.56
CA LEU A 25 -1.83 -9.18 5.00
C LEU A 25 -0.91 -8.03 4.55
N LEU A 26 -1.48 -7.00 3.93
CA LEU A 26 -0.73 -5.84 3.49
C LEU A 26 -0.07 -5.12 4.68
N VAL A 27 -0.84 -4.92 5.74
CA VAL A 27 -0.34 -4.26 6.96
C VAL A 27 0.82 -5.07 7.55
N LYS A 28 0.68 -6.38 7.60
CA LYS A 28 1.72 -7.26 8.12
C LYS A 28 2.99 -7.17 7.28
N GLU A 29 2.87 -7.18 5.97
CA GLU A 29 4.02 -7.06 5.07
C GLU A 29 4.68 -5.69 5.21
N ALA A 30 3.88 -4.63 5.25
CA ALA A 30 4.40 -3.27 5.40
C ALA A 30 5.14 -3.07 6.72
N ALA A 31 4.63 -3.68 7.79
CA ALA A 31 5.23 -3.57 9.12
C ALA A 31 6.61 -4.22 9.22
N ALA A 32 6.95 -5.11 8.29
CA ALA A 32 8.25 -5.77 8.27
C ALA A 32 9.39 -4.82 7.84
N PHE A 33 9.06 -3.66 7.28
CA PHE A 33 10.06 -2.72 6.79
C PHE A 33 10.18 -1.50 7.72
N PRO A 34 11.41 -0.99 7.94
CA PRO A 34 11.60 0.18 8.81
C PRO A 34 11.19 1.49 8.18
N CYS A 35 11.07 1.53 6.85
CA CYS A 35 10.69 2.74 6.14
C CYS A 35 9.21 3.09 6.38
N LYS A 36 8.86 4.33 6.05
CA LYS A 36 7.47 4.76 6.05
C LYS A 36 6.78 4.13 4.84
N VAL A 37 5.61 3.54 5.05
CA VAL A 37 4.80 2.97 3.98
C VAL A 37 3.43 3.62 4.03
N ALA A 38 3.00 4.19 2.92
CA ALA A 38 1.72 4.89 2.83
C ALA A 38 0.95 4.40 1.61
N ILE A 39 -0.37 4.48 1.70
CA ILE A 39 -1.26 4.16 0.60
C ILE A 39 -2.25 5.31 0.44
N GLU A 40 -2.44 5.74 -0.79
CA GLU A 40 -3.31 6.88 -1.10
C GLU A 40 -4.39 6.49 -2.08
N LYS A 41 -5.58 7.05 -1.87
CA LYS A 41 -6.69 6.95 -2.81
C LYS A 41 -7.41 8.29 -2.84
N GLY A 42 -7.58 8.85 -4.05
CA GLY A 42 -8.37 10.07 -4.21
C GLY A 42 -7.91 11.27 -3.39
N GLY A 43 -6.60 11.38 -3.20
CA GLY A 43 -6.03 12.48 -2.42
C GLY A 43 -5.95 12.23 -0.92
N LYS A 44 -6.46 11.09 -0.46
CA LYS A 44 -6.38 10.73 0.97
C LYS A 44 -5.30 9.69 1.18
N GLU A 45 -4.28 10.05 1.96
CA GLU A 45 -3.16 9.16 2.25
C GLU A 45 -3.26 8.65 3.69
N VAL A 46 -2.98 7.36 3.87
CA VAL A 46 -2.99 6.74 5.19
C VAL A 46 -1.74 5.88 5.35
N ASP A 47 -1.43 5.55 6.60
CA ASP A 47 -0.30 4.68 6.94
C ASP A 47 -0.67 3.23 6.62
N ALA A 48 0.08 2.61 5.71
CA ALA A 48 -0.18 1.23 5.29
C ALA A 48 0.15 0.21 6.39
N LYS A 49 0.75 0.65 7.49
CA LYS A 49 1.04 -0.21 8.64
C LYS A 49 -0.11 -0.26 9.64
N ARG A 50 -1.23 0.43 9.33
CA ARG A 50 -2.40 0.48 10.21
C ARG A 50 -3.62 -0.04 9.46
N ILE A 51 -4.19 -1.13 9.95
CA ILE A 51 -5.31 -1.78 9.27
C ILE A 51 -6.55 -0.89 9.19
N LEU A 52 -6.87 -0.15 10.25
CA LEU A 52 -8.01 0.75 10.24
C LEU A 52 -7.86 1.87 9.22
N GLY A 53 -6.62 2.36 9.04
CA GLY A 53 -6.34 3.37 8.03
C GLY A 53 -6.55 2.82 6.62
N VAL A 54 -6.01 1.65 6.35
CA VAL A 54 -6.12 1.01 5.03
C VAL A 54 -7.57 0.73 4.69
N MET A 55 -8.30 0.12 5.61
CA MET A 55 -9.72 -0.19 5.39
C MET A 55 -10.57 1.07 5.30
N GLY A 56 -10.18 2.11 6.03
CA GLY A 56 -10.90 3.38 6.02
C GLY A 56 -10.88 4.11 4.69
N LEU A 57 -9.94 3.75 3.80
CA LEU A 57 -9.91 4.31 2.46
C LEU A 57 -11.10 3.86 1.61
N GLY A 58 -11.69 2.72 1.93
CA GLY A 58 -12.83 2.21 1.19
C GLY A 58 -12.53 1.91 -0.27
N VAL A 59 -11.34 1.39 -0.56
CA VAL A 59 -10.93 1.10 -1.93
C VAL A 59 -11.73 -0.06 -2.51
N LYS A 60 -12.30 0.15 -3.70
CA LYS A 60 -13.11 -0.83 -4.38
C LYS A 60 -12.44 -1.31 -5.67
N CYS A 61 -12.94 -2.42 -6.21
CA CYS A 61 -12.48 -2.93 -7.49
C CYS A 61 -12.53 -1.83 -8.56
N GLY A 62 -11.47 -1.72 -9.33
CA GLY A 62 -11.38 -0.73 -10.39
C GLY A 62 -10.82 0.62 -9.96
N GLU A 63 -10.64 0.83 -8.66
CA GLU A 63 -10.08 2.09 -8.16
C GLU A 63 -8.56 2.02 -8.12
N GLU A 64 -7.92 3.15 -8.41
CA GLU A 64 -6.46 3.25 -8.39
C GLU A 64 -5.98 3.71 -7.03
N ILE A 65 -4.92 3.07 -6.54
CA ILE A 65 -4.23 3.50 -5.33
C ILE A 65 -2.78 3.83 -5.68
N THR A 66 -2.16 4.63 -4.82
CA THR A 66 -0.73 4.92 -4.93
C THR A 66 -0.06 4.43 -3.66
N LEU A 67 0.89 3.52 -3.84
CA LEU A 67 1.70 3.00 -2.74
C LEU A 67 2.98 3.83 -2.69
N ARG A 68 3.38 4.29 -1.50
CA ARG A 68 4.61 5.06 -1.31
C ARG A 68 5.45 4.45 -0.22
N THR A 69 6.76 4.37 -0.48
CA THR A 69 7.73 3.98 0.54
C THR A 69 8.79 5.05 0.62
N ASP A 70 9.19 5.39 1.84
CA ASP A 70 10.12 6.48 2.10
C ASP A 70 11.00 6.17 3.30
N GLY A 71 12.31 6.05 3.05
CA GLY A 71 13.28 5.83 4.10
C GLY A 71 14.11 4.58 3.87
N ASP A 72 14.61 4.03 4.99
CA ASP A 72 15.49 2.87 4.96
C ASP A 72 14.79 1.66 4.36
N GLN A 73 15.43 1.01 3.39
CA GLN A 73 14.91 -0.15 2.66
C GLN A 73 13.68 0.16 1.80
N GLU A 74 13.51 1.41 1.40
CA GLU A 74 12.36 1.79 0.58
C GLU A 74 12.29 1.02 -0.75
N ASP A 75 13.43 0.72 -1.37
CA ASP A 75 13.47 -0.03 -2.63
C ASP A 75 12.98 -1.47 -2.44
N THR A 76 13.48 -2.13 -1.40
CA THR A 76 13.07 -3.50 -1.07
C THR A 76 11.60 -3.55 -0.69
N ALA A 77 11.16 -2.58 0.11
CA ALA A 77 9.76 -2.49 0.52
C ALA A 77 8.85 -2.30 -0.70
N MET A 78 9.23 -1.42 -1.61
CA MET A 78 8.43 -1.18 -2.82
C MET A 78 8.35 -2.43 -3.68
N GLU A 79 9.46 -3.13 -3.87
CA GLU A 79 9.48 -4.35 -4.66
C GLU A 79 8.56 -5.42 -4.05
N THR A 80 8.67 -5.65 -2.76
CA THR A 80 7.87 -6.66 -2.06
C THR A 80 6.39 -6.31 -2.09
N LEU A 81 6.06 -5.06 -1.77
CA LEU A 81 4.67 -4.64 -1.65
C LEU A 81 3.98 -4.48 -3.00
N SER A 82 4.70 -4.05 -4.04
CA SER A 82 4.11 -3.99 -5.37
C SER A 82 3.75 -5.38 -5.88
N LYS A 83 4.61 -6.37 -5.63
CA LYS A 83 4.30 -7.76 -5.97
C LYS A 83 3.12 -8.29 -5.18
N PHE A 84 3.02 -7.89 -3.92
CA PHE A 84 1.89 -8.26 -3.07
C PHE A 84 0.59 -7.77 -3.69
N LEU A 85 0.55 -6.51 -4.12
CA LEU A 85 -0.64 -5.95 -4.74
C LEU A 85 -1.03 -6.71 -6.00
N GLU A 86 -0.06 -7.00 -6.84
CA GLU A 86 -0.31 -7.72 -8.10
C GLU A 86 -0.79 -9.14 -7.89
N THR A 87 -0.38 -9.77 -6.79
CA THR A 87 -0.73 -11.15 -6.48
C THR A 87 -2.06 -11.26 -5.75
N ASN A 88 -2.37 -10.31 -4.88
CA ASN A 88 -3.50 -10.42 -3.94
C ASN A 88 -4.66 -9.46 -4.20
N LEU A 89 -4.44 -8.41 -4.93
CA LEU A 89 -5.43 -7.36 -5.17
C LEU A 89 -5.52 -6.97 -6.63
#